data_e43e73892657ef4cab079aa4a3cbd3b5
#
_entry.id   e43e73892657ef4cab079aa4a3cbd3b5
#
_cell.length_a   1.000
_cell.length_b   1.000
_cell.length_c   1.000
_cell.angle_alpha   90.00
_cell.angle_beta   90.00
_cell.angle_gamma   90.00
#
_symmetry.space_group_name_H-M   'P 1'
#
loop_
_entity.id
_entity.type
_entity.pdbx_description
1 polymer ?
#
loop_
_entity_poly.entity_id
_entity_poly.type
_entity_poly.pdbx_seq_one_letter_code
_entity_poly.pdbx_strand_id
1 'polypeptide(L)'
;MKKSTKTVLFLTSVCTIFLPIMLIFLFKGNDFGTKNSASDFYIGCDLSSILEVEENGTTFHNENGLEEDIFKILKNNGINSIRIRIWNDPADENGISYGSGHNDLATAIEIGKRATDLGFRVFIDFHYSDFWADPSSQVVPKDWENLTFSEKEQALYTYTKDSLQCLLDNDVNVTMVQIGNETVSGLAGETQWELISSLMSAGSKAVRETANENNCEILVAMHFTEYKHFDWYASQLELFNVDYDVFAASYYPYWHGSLNGFETSLQNIIDKYEKKVLIAEFAYPYNFTNQDKKSNNISFDSSLDFPYKVSKSGQAECILDICKTATALGDDCLGLFYWEPAWISCPNSDYEGSPWENQALFDIEGTPLPALHSFLFTENH
;
A
#
# COMPACT_ATOMS: atom_id res chain seq x y z
N MET A 1 53.55 -93.67 9.26
CA MET A 1 52.14 -93.29 9.33
C MET A 1 51.91 -92.48 10.59
N LYS A 2 51.94 -91.16 10.50
CA LYS A 2 51.75 -90.24 11.65
C LYS A 2 50.46 -89.45 11.42
N LYS A 3 49.48 -89.61 12.27
CA LYS A 3 48.24 -88.81 12.32
C LYS A 3 48.55 -87.45 12.96
N SER A 4 48.30 -86.40 12.24
CA SER A 4 48.40 -85.05 12.74
C SER A 4 46.99 -84.58 13.18
N THR A 5 46.86 -84.31 14.45
CA THR A 5 45.63 -83.73 15.05
C THR A 5 45.67 -82.26 14.86
N LYS A 6 44.71 -81.70 14.12
CA LYS A 6 44.50 -80.24 14.03
C LYS A 6 43.48 -79.82 15.07
N THR A 7 43.92 -79.00 16.01
CA THR A 7 43.12 -78.35 16.99
C THR A 7 42.39 -77.16 16.30
N VAL A 8 41.06 -77.18 16.35
CA VAL A 8 40.20 -76.02 15.86
C VAL A 8 39.90 -75.11 17.05
N LEU A 9 40.42 -73.91 16.96
CA LEU A 9 40.12 -72.83 17.90
C LEU A 9 38.77 -72.16 17.51
N PHE A 10 37.76 -72.27 18.36
CA PHE A 10 36.54 -71.52 18.18
C PHE A 10 36.73 -70.10 18.74
N LEU A 11 36.81 -69.12 17.86
CA LEU A 11 36.65 -67.71 18.25
C LEU A 11 35.16 -67.38 18.31
N THR A 12 34.64 -67.15 19.49
CA THR A 12 33.32 -66.56 19.70
C THR A 12 33.42 -65.10 19.46
N SER A 13 32.87 -64.63 18.31
CA SER A 13 32.71 -63.21 18.02
C SER A 13 31.49 -62.71 18.76
N VAL A 14 31.72 -61.87 19.77
CA VAL A 14 30.65 -61.11 20.45
C VAL A 14 30.26 -59.92 19.56
N CYS A 15 29.16 -60.07 18.83
CA CYS A 15 28.57 -58.94 18.14
C CYS A 15 27.88 -57.99 19.15
N THR A 16 28.55 -56.92 19.50
CA THR A 16 27.94 -55.79 20.23
C THR A 16 27.10 -54.99 19.25
N ILE A 17 25.77 -55.16 19.35
CA ILE A 17 24.81 -54.37 18.62
C ILE A 17 24.76 -52.96 19.29
N PHE A 18 25.40 -51.99 18.66
CA PHE A 18 25.17 -50.58 18.97
C PHE A 18 23.82 -50.18 18.40
N LEU A 19 22.80 -50.06 19.23
CA LEU A 19 21.57 -49.32 18.92
C LEU A 19 21.92 -47.82 18.97
N PRO A 20 21.70 -47.04 17.89
CA PRO A 20 21.73 -45.61 18.00
C PRO A 20 20.47 -45.17 18.78
N ILE A 21 20.68 -44.70 20.00
CA ILE A 21 19.66 -43.94 20.71
C ILE A 21 19.44 -42.62 19.92
N MET A 22 18.38 -42.63 19.11
CA MET A 22 17.90 -41.43 18.46
C MET A 22 17.26 -40.51 19.52
N LEU A 23 18.07 -39.58 20.02
CA LEU A 23 17.56 -38.50 20.88
C LEU A 23 16.65 -37.63 20.00
N ILE A 24 15.35 -37.86 20.09
CA ILE A 24 14.35 -36.95 19.58
C ILE A 24 14.37 -35.73 20.50
N PHE A 25 15.13 -34.70 20.12
CA PHE A 25 14.92 -33.37 20.65
C PHE A 25 13.55 -32.91 20.14
N LEU A 26 12.55 -33.04 20.98
CA LEU A 26 11.33 -32.26 20.89
C LEU A 26 11.77 -30.81 21.08
N PHE A 27 12.07 -30.12 19.99
CA PHE A 27 12.00 -28.69 19.97
C PHE A 27 10.53 -28.35 20.24
N LYS A 28 10.22 -28.05 21.50
CA LYS A 28 9.11 -27.17 21.79
C LYS A 28 9.46 -25.91 21.01
N GLY A 29 8.78 -25.70 19.90
CA GLY A 29 8.70 -24.39 19.29
C GLY A 29 8.19 -23.45 20.38
N ASN A 30 9.08 -22.69 20.98
CA ASN A 30 8.66 -21.41 21.53
C ASN A 30 8.23 -20.66 20.27
N ASP A 31 6.94 -20.51 20.10
CA ASP A 31 6.41 -19.35 19.40
C ASP A 31 6.94 -18.12 20.16
N PHE A 32 8.14 -17.72 19.79
CA PHE A 32 8.52 -16.34 19.90
C PHE A 32 7.62 -15.67 18.85
N GLY A 33 6.46 -15.19 19.29
CA GLY A 33 5.80 -14.12 18.58
C GLY A 33 6.89 -13.09 18.36
N THR A 34 7.38 -13.02 17.14
CA THR A 34 8.24 -11.95 16.68
C THR A 34 7.41 -10.71 16.90
N LYS A 35 7.70 -9.95 17.98
CA LYS A 35 7.26 -8.56 18.03
C LYS A 35 7.72 -7.98 16.71
N ASN A 36 6.79 -7.54 15.88
CA ASN A 36 7.12 -6.76 14.70
C ASN A 36 8.15 -5.74 15.17
N SER A 37 9.35 -5.81 14.61
CA SER A 37 10.31 -4.77 14.87
C SER A 37 9.74 -3.49 14.26
N ALA A 38 10.08 -2.32 14.76
CA ALA A 38 9.66 -1.05 14.15
C ALA A 38 9.99 -0.97 12.64
N SER A 39 10.86 -1.87 12.14
CA SER A 39 11.19 -2.04 10.73
C SER A 39 10.08 -2.67 9.87
N ASP A 40 9.12 -3.35 10.46
CA ASP A 40 8.07 -4.08 9.72
C ASP A 40 6.80 -3.24 9.51
N PHE A 41 6.59 -2.21 10.35
CA PHE A 41 5.47 -1.30 10.22
C PHE A 41 5.65 -0.36 9.01
N TYR A 42 4.63 -0.23 8.17
CA TYR A 42 4.63 0.64 7.00
C TYR A 42 4.33 2.07 7.44
N ILE A 43 5.32 2.94 7.36
CA ILE A 43 5.17 4.39 7.49
C ILE A 43 5.33 4.94 6.08
N GLY A 44 4.21 5.20 5.42
CA GLY A 44 4.22 5.44 3.99
C GLY A 44 3.58 6.75 3.56
N CYS A 45 3.76 7.03 2.28
CA CYS A 45 3.00 8.05 1.57
C CYS A 45 2.80 7.67 0.11
N ASP A 46 1.74 8.20 -0.51
CA ASP A 46 1.52 8.15 -1.95
C ASP A 46 2.35 9.27 -2.62
N LEU A 47 3.12 8.93 -3.64
CA LEU A 47 3.94 9.88 -4.41
C LEU A 47 3.69 9.78 -5.91
N SER A 48 2.50 9.38 -6.30
CA SER A 48 2.18 9.09 -7.70
C SER A 48 2.28 10.30 -8.63
N SER A 49 2.11 11.51 -8.11
CA SER A 49 2.22 12.76 -8.90
C SER A 49 3.62 13.38 -8.92
N ILE A 50 4.61 12.78 -8.26
CA ILE A 50 5.91 13.43 -8.02
C ILE A 50 6.67 13.79 -9.29
N LEU A 51 6.67 12.92 -10.31
CA LEU A 51 7.39 13.21 -11.56
C LEU A 51 6.81 14.43 -12.27
N GLU A 52 5.47 14.54 -12.36
CA GLU A 52 4.81 15.71 -12.93
C GLU A 52 5.14 17.00 -12.16
N VAL A 53 5.18 16.93 -10.83
CA VAL A 53 5.53 18.07 -9.98
C VAL A 53 6.97 18.53 -10.22
N GLU A 54 7.92 17.60 -10.29
CA GLU A 54 9.33 17.89 -10.57
C GLU A 54 9.56 18.38 -12.02
N GLU A 55 8.89 17.79 -13.02
CA GLU A 55 8.93 18.20 -14.42
C GLU A 55 8.41 19.63 -14.61
N ASN A 56 7.49 20.09 -13.77
CA ASN A 56 6.98 21.44 -13.75
C ASN A 56 7.81 22.42 -12.91
N GLY A 57 9.04 22.03 -12.57
CA GLY A 57 10.09 22.90 -12.03
C GLY A 57 10.07 23.05 -10.51
N THR A 58 9.31 22.24 -9.79
CA THR A 58 9.35 22.22 -8.32
C THR A 58 10.64 21.55 -7.84
N THR A 59 11.27 22.16 -6.85
CA THR A 59 12.37 21.58 -6.07
C THR A 59 11.96 21.49 -4.60
N PHE A 60 12.48 20.49 -3.91
CA PHE A 60 12.20 20.30 -2.48
C PHE A 60 13.42 20.65 -1.64
N HIS A 61 13.19 21.12 -0.43
CA HIS A 61 14.22 21.55 0.48
C HIS A 61 14.13 20.77 1.79
N ASN A 62 15.28 20.49 2.38
CA ASN A 62 15.33 19.89 3.71
C ASN A 62 15.13 20.98 4.80
N GLU A 63 15.12 20.58 6.06
CA GLU A 63 14.91 21.47 7.21
C GLU A 63 15.94 22.61 7.33
N ASN A 64 17.11 22.47 6.70
CA ASN A 64 18.15 23.50 6.66
C ASN A 64 17.97 24.46 5.48
N GLY A 65 16.90 24.30 4.69
CA GLY A 65 16.63 25.09 3.49
C GLY A 65 17.56 24.76 2.31
N LEU A 66 18.20 23.59 2.32
CA LEU A 66 19.03 23.12 1.21
C LEU A 66 18.18 22.24 0.29
N GLU A 67 18.30 22.46 -1.02
CA GLU A 67 17.67 21.60 -2.03
C GLU A 67 18.14 20.15 -1.85
N GLU A 68 17.19 19.24 -1.77
CA GLU A 68 17.43 17.81 -1.57
C GLU A 68 16.32 16.99 -2.26
N ASP A 69 16.68 15.79 -2.70
CA ASP A 69 15.75 14.82 -3.26
C ASP A 69 14.61 14.53 -2.28
N ILE A 70 13.35 14.62 -2.76
CA ILE A 70 12.15 14.44 -1.93
C ILE A 70 12.14 13.09 -1.20
N PHE A 71 12.55 11.99 -1.85
CA PHE A 71 12.60 10.68 -1.22
C PHE A 71 13.59 10.64 -0.04
N LYS A 72 14.73 11.37 -0.14
CA LYS A 72 15.67 11.49 0.98
C LYS A 72 15.08 12.29 2.13
N ILE A 73 14.37 13.39 1.83
CA ILE A 73 13.69 14.19 2.84
C ILE A 73 12.66 13.33 3.57
N LEU A 74 11.83 12.60 2.85
CA LEU A 74 10.82 11.69 3.41
C LEU A 74 11.46 10.61 4.27
N LYS A 75 12.52 9.96 3.78
CA LYS A 75 13.24 8.93 4.52
C LYS A 75 13.84 9.45 5.83
N ASN A 76 14.44 10.65 5.80
CA ASN A 76 15.00 11.29 6.99
C ASN A 76 13.91 11.67 8.03
N ASN A 77 12.65 11.68 7.61
CA ASN A 77 11.49 11.93 8.46
C ASN A 77 10.68 10.66 8.80
N GLY A 78 11.32 9.48 8.70
CA GLY A 78 10.75 8.21 9.16
C GLY A 78 9.87 7.48 8.12
N ILE A 79 9.65 8.04 6.93
CA ILE A 79 8.92 7.35 5.86
C ILE A 79 9.80 6.20 5.33
N ASN A 80 9.23 5.00 5.25
CA ASN A 80 9.92 3.80 4.83
C ASN A 80 9.24 3.07 3.65
N SER A 81 8.11 3.59 3.17
CA SER A 81 7.30 2.96 2.15
C SER A 81 6.65 3.99 1.23
N ILE A 82 6.54 3.68 -0.05
CA ILE A 82 5.93 4.53 -1.07
C ILE A 82 4.78 3.76 -1.72
N ARG A 83 3.58 4.35 -1.73
CA ARG A 83 2.43 3.86 -2.50
C ARG A 83 2.41 4.55 -3.85
N ILE A 84 2.10 3.78 -4.90
CA ILE A 84 2.08 4.24 -6.29
C ILE A 84 0.82 3.70 -6.96
N ARG A 85 -0.06 4.59 -7.42
CA ARG A 85 -1.24 4.21 -8.21
C ARG A 85 -0.87 3.94 -9.65
N ILE A 86 -1.60 3.03 -10.28
CA ILE A 86 -1.46 2.70 -11.71
C ILE A 86 -2.83 2.75 -12.38
N TRP A 87 -2.93 3.53 -13.44
CA TRP A 87 -4.05 3.56 -14.38
C TRP A 87 -3.73 2.72 -15.61
N ASN A 88 -4.77 2.17 -16.25
CA ASN A 88 -4.56 1.22 -17.35
C ASN A 88 -3.96 1.89 -18.60
N ASP A 89 -4.61 2.94 -19.10
CA ASP A 89 -4.14 3.73 -20.25
C ASP A 89 -4.59 5.20 -20.08
N PRO A 90 -3.85 6.01 -19.29
CA PRO A 90 -4.25 7.37 -18.91
C PRO A 90 -4.01 8.42 -20.00
N ALA A 91 -4.39 8.11 -21.22
CA ALA A 91 -4.25 9.00 -22.36
C ALA A 91 -5.49 8.98 -23.26
N ASP A 92 -5.70 10.06 -24.01
CA ASP A 92 -6.73 10.14 -25.02
C ASP A 92 -6.35 9.36 -26.32
N GLU A 93 -7.22 9.36 -27.31
CA GLU A 93 -7.00 8.70 -28.60
C GLU A 93 -5.81 9.26 -29.40
N ASN A 94 -5.29 10.43 -29.04
CA ASN A 94 -4.11 11.05 -29.64
C ASN A 94 -2.84 10.81 -28.80
N GLY A 95 -2.94 10.05 -27.70
CA GLY A 95 -1.84 9.79 -26.77
C GLY A 95 -1.52 10.98 -25.84
N ILE A 96 -2.48 11.93 -25.69
CA ILE A 96 -2.31 13.04 -24.76
C ILE A 96 -2.75 12.57 -23.38
N SER A 97 -1.83 12.65 -22.40
CA SER A 97 -2.10 12.28 -21.02
C SER A 97 -3.26 13.08 -20.42
N TYR A 98 -4.04 12.41 -19.55
CA TYR A 98 -5.10 13.05 -18.78
C TYR A 98 -4.57 13.93 -17.63
N GLY A 99 -3.25 13.98 -17.40
CA GLY A 99 -2.63 14.73 -16.30
C GLY A 99 -2.68 13.99 -14.97
N SER A 100 -2.59 14.76 -13.89
CA SER A 100 -2.61 14.24 -12.51
C SER A 100 -1.53 13.19 -12.21
N GLY A 101 -0.33 13.37 -12.79
CA GLY A 101 0.84 12.52 -12.57
C GLY A 101 1.06 11.43 -13.62
N HIS A 102 0.32 11.43 -14.71
CA HIS A 102 0.33 10.42 -15.79
C HIS A 102 -0.07 9.00 -15.33
N ASN A 103 0.49 8.51 -14.24
CA ASN A 103 0.15 7.28 -13.50
C ASN A 103 0.02 6.00 -14.33
N ASP A 104 0.73 5.89 -15.45
CA ASP A 104 0.87 4.64 -16.20
C ASP A 104 1.92 3.71 -15.57
N LEU A 105 2.07 2.52 -16.14
CA LEU A 105 3.06 1.54 -15.66
C LEU A 105 4.51 2.08 -15.77
N ALA A 106 4.82 2.86 -16.80
CA ALA A 106 6.17 3.41 -17.00
C ALA A 106 6.51 4.42 -15.90
N THR A 107 5.59 5.31 -15.57
CA THR A 107 5.68 6.24 -14.43
C THR A 107 5.86 5.50 -13.11
N ALA A 108 5.07 4.43 -12.89
CA ALA A 108 5.18 3.62 -11.68
C ALA A 108 6.54 2.91 -11.54
N ILE A 109 7.11 2.42 -12.64
CA ILE A 109 8.45 1.83 -12.67
C ILE A 109 9.51 2.88 -12.29
N GLU A 110 9.44 4.08 -12.86
CA GLU A 110 10.42 5.14 -12.58
C GLU A 110 10.40 5.56 -11.10
N ILE A 111 9.23 5.84 -10.56
CA ILE A 111 9.03 6.17 -9.13
C ILE A 111 9.48 4.99 -8.26
N GLY A 112 9.05 3.77 -8.59
CA GLY A 112 9.35 2.55 -7.85
C GLY A 112 10.84 2.23 -7.79
N LYS A 113 11.58 2.40 -8.88
CA LYS A 113 13.07 2.26 -8.91
C LYS A 113 13.73 3.28 -8.00
N ARG A 114 13.36 4.56 -8.12
CA ARG A 114 13.90 5.63 -7.29
C ARG A 114 13.64 5.38 -5.79
N ALA A 115 12.44 4.89 -5.45
CA ALA A 115 12.11 4.49 -4.08
C ALA A 115 12.97 3.30 -3.63
N THR A 116 13.08 2.25 -4.45
CA THR A 116 13.85 1.04 -4.15
C THR A 116 15.33 1.32 -3.95
N ASP A 117 15.94 2.16 -4.78
CA ASP A 117 17.36 2.55 -4.69
C ASP A 117 17.67 3.23 -3.34
N LEU A 118 16.69 3.85 -2.73
CA LEU A 118 16.79 4.46 -1.40
C LEU A 118 16.31 3.53 -0.27
N GLY A 119 15.93 2.27 -0.59
CA GLY A 119 15.55 1.26 0.38
C GLY A 119 14.13 1.40 0.92
N PHE A 120 13.22 2.00 0.17
CA PHE A 120 11.79 1.98 0.46
C PHE A 120 11.17 0.65 0.03
N ARG A 121 10.09 0.28 0.71
CA ARG A 121 9.13 -0.72 0.23
C ARG A 121 8.14 -0.04 -0.69
N VAL A 122 7.69 -0.75 -1.72
CA VAL A 122 6.72 -0.22 -2.68
C VAL A 122 5.39 -0.93 -2.53
N PHE A 123 4.33 -0.14 -2.44
CA PHE A 123 2.95 -0.56 -2.41
C PHE A 123 2.26 -0.10 -3.71
N ILE A 124 1.86 -1.04 -4.57
CA ILE A 124 1.22 -0.74 -5.86
C ILE A 124 -0.30 -0.71 -5.68
N ASP A 125 -0.92 0.32 -6.21
CA ASP A 125 -2.36 0.54 -6.22
C ASP A 125 -2.89 0.48 -7.66
N PHE A 126 -3.49 -0.64 -8.04
CA PHE A 126 -4.15 -0.78 -9.34
C PHE A 126 -5.57 -0.21 -9.29
N HIS A 127 -5.83 0.84 -10.05
CA HIS A 127 -7.17 1.43 -10.16
C HIS A 127 -8.11 0.62 -11.05
N TYR A 128 -7.58 -0.13 -12.03
CA TYR A 128 -8.36 -0.82 -13.08
C TYR A 128 -9.34 0.12 -13.79
N SER A 129 -8.85 1.30 -14.09
CA SER A 129 -9.49 2.38 -14.82
C SER A 129 -8.42 3.18 -15.57
N ASP A 130 -8.78 3.94 -16.59
CA ASP A 130 -7.84 4.81 -17.33
C ASP A 130 -7.60 6.15 -16.63
N PHE A 131 -8.39 6.45 -15.61
CA PHE A 131 -8.29 7.65 -14.81
C PHE A 131 -8.69 7.34 -13.35
N TRP A 132 -9.08 8.34 -12.58
CA TRP A 132 -9.46 8.17 -11.19
C TRP A 132 -10.52 7.08 -11.01
N ALA A 133 -10.24 6.13 -10.12
CA ALA A 133 -11.22 5.26 -9.52
C ALA A 133 -11.41 5.66 -8.05
N ASP A 134 -12.65 5.97 -7.66
CA ASP A 134 -13.04 6.43 -6.34
C ASP A 134 -14.48 5.98 -6.01
N PRO A 135 -15.04 6.30 -4.82
CA PRO A 135 -16.40 5.89 -4.46
C PRO A 135 -17.49 6.36 -5.41
N SER A 136 -17.26 7.44 -6.16
CA SER A 136 -18.21 8.00 -7.13
C SER A 136 -17.98 7.53 -8.56
N SER A 137 -16.83 6.93 -8.86
CA SER A 137 -16.40 6.62 -10.22
C SER A 137 -15.54 5.35 -10.27
N GLN A 138 -16.08 4.27 -10.85
CA GLN A 138 -15.40 3.00 -11.06
C GLN A 138 -15.51 2.62 -12.54
N VAL A 139 -14.99 3.51 -13.41
CA VAL A 139 -15.12 3.39 -14.87
C VAL A 139 -14.24 2.26 -15.39
N VAL A 140 -14.82 1.42 -16.25
CA VAL A 140 -14.08 0.36 -16.93
C VAL A 140 -13.00 0.96 -17.84
N PRO A 141 -11.78 0.39 -17.93
CA PRO A 141 -10.81 0.80 -18.93
C PRO A 141 -11.37 0.72 -20.36
N LYS A 142 -11.05 1.70 -21.20
CA LYS A 142 -11.56 1.77 -22.60
C LYS A 142 -11.33 0.50 -23.41
N ASP A 143 -10.19 -0.16 -23.20
CA ASP A 143 -9.87 -1.42 -23.88
C ASP A 143 -10.73 -2.60 -23.42
N TRP A 144 -11.42 -2.48 -22.24
CA TRP A 144 -12.25 -3.52 -21.69
C TRP A 144 -13.76 -3.26 -21.83
N GLU A 145 -14.17 -2.11 -22.41
CA GLU A 145 -15.59 -1.72 -22.53
C GLU A 145 -16.45 -2.74 -23.28
N ASN A 146 -15.89 -3.39 -24.30
CA ASN A 146 -16.62 -4.33 -25.16
C ASN A 146 -16.40 -5.81 -24.78
N LEU A 147 -15.70 -6.08 -23.69
CA LEU A 147 -15.45 -7.43 -23.21
C LEU A 147 -16.67 -8.00 -22.48
N THR A 148 -16.91 -9.28 -22.65
CA THR A 148 -17.79 -10.01 -21.76
C THR A 148 -17.19 -10.05 -20.35
N PHE A 149 -18.01 -10.36 -19.33
CA PHE A 149 -17.50 -10.43 -17.96
C PHE A 149 -16.31 -11.40 -17.82
N SER A 150 -16.38 -12.58 -18.41
CA SER A 150 -15.28 -13.58 -18.36
C SER A 150 -14.01 -13.09 -19.08
N GLU A 151 -14.16 -12.33 -20.16
CA GLU A 151 -13.02 -11.72 -20.86
C GLU A 151 -12.42 -10.58 -20.03
N LYS A 152 -13.25 -9.78 -19.34
CA LYS A 152 -12.81 -8.72 -18.42
C LYS A 152 -12.06 -9.31 -17.22
N GLU A 153 -12.56 -10.39 -16.62
CA GLU A 153 -11.87 -11.11 -15.55
C GLU A 153 -10.49 -11.59 -15.99
N GLN A 154 -10.39 -12.17 -17.20
CA GLN A 154 -9.11 -12.58 -17.76
C GLN A 154 -8.20 -11.37 -18.09
N ALA A 155 -8.76 -10.27 -18.59
CA ALA A 155 -8.02 -9.04 -18.87
C ALA A 155 -7.43 -8.45 -17.60
N LEU A 156 -8.20 -8.36 -16.50
CA LEU A 156 -7.73 -7.89 -15.20
C LEU A 156 -6.61 -8.78 -14.65
N TYR A 157 -6.80 -10.09 -14.69
CA TYR A 157 -5.76 -11.04 -14.28
C TYR A 157 -4.47 -10.83 -15.07
N THR A 158 -4.57 -10.78 -16.41
CA THR A 158 -3.40 -10.64 -17.30
C THR A 158 -2.71 -9.29 -17.08
N TYR A 159 -3.46 -8.20 -17.02
CA TYR A 159 -2.93 -6.87 -16.77
C TYR A 159 -2.19 -6.80 -15.43
N THR A 160 -2.76 -7.35 -14.36
CA THR A 160 -2.14 -7.39 -13.03
C THR A 160 -0.84 -8.19 -13.07
N LYS A 161 -0.87 -9.39 -13.68
CA LYS A 161 0.29 -10.28 -13.76
C LYS A 161 1.43 -9.64 -14.55
N ASP A 162 1.12 -9.13 -15.74
CA ASP A 162 2.13 -8.56 -16.65
C ASP A 162 2.72 -7.27 -16.08
N SER A 163 1.90 -6.40 -15.50
CA SER A 163 2.36 -5.16 -14.87
C SER A 163 3.24 -5.44 -13.65
N LEU A 164 2.82 -6.37 -12.78
CA LEU A 164 3.62 -6.73 -11.61
C LEU A 164 4.94 -7.39 -12.01
N GLN A 165 4.92 -8.30 -13.00
CA GLN A 165 6.15 -8.89 -13.52
C GLN A 165 7.09 -7.82 -14.08
N CYS A 166 6.56 -6.84 -14.82
CA CYS A 166 7.35 -5.75 -15.37
C CYS A 166 7.99 -4.89 -14.27
N LEU A 167 7.28 -4.61 -13.17
CA LEU A 167 7.83 -3.92 -12.00
C LEU A 167 8.98 -4.71 -11.37
N LEU A 168 8.80 -6.01 -11.15
CA LEU A 168 9.82 -6.89 -10.58
C LEU A 168 11.05 -7.04 -11.51
N ASP A 169 10.85 -7.17 -12.82
CA ASP A 169 11.92 -7.24 -13.83
C ASP A 169 12.74 -5.94 -13.89
N ASN A 170 12.19 -4.84 -13.40
CA ASN A 170 12.87 -3.55 -13.25
C ASN A 170 13.41 -3.30 -11.84
N ASP A 171 13.55 -4.36 -11.03
CA ASP A 171 14.10 -4.32 -9.67
C ASP A 171 13.29 -3.43 -8.69
N VAL A 172 11.99 -3.21 -8.92
CA VAL A 172 11.14 -2.50 -7.97
C VAL A 172 10.80 -3.41 -6.79
N ASN A 173 11.08 -2.94 -5.57
CA ASN A 173 10.84 -3.68 -4.32
C ASN A 173 9.35 -3.66 -3.95
N VAL A 174 8.50 -4.33 -4.74
CA VAL A 174 7.07 -4.45 -4.48
C VAL A 174 6.84 -5.40 -3.31
N THR A 175 6.23 -4.91 -2.23
CA THR A 175 5.92 -5.69 -1.03
C THR A 175 4.42 -5.85 -0.79
N MET A 176 3.60 -5.03 -1.44
CA MET A 176 2.14 -5.08 -1.33
C MET A 176 1.50 -4.60 -2.63
N VAL A 177 0.37 -5.21 -2.98
CA VAL A 177 -0.46 -4.84 -4.14
C VAL A 177 -1.90 -4.68 -3.70
N GLN A 178 -2.51 -3.56 -4.08
CA GLN A 178 -3.92 -3.24 -3.88
C GLN A 178 -4.70 -3.56 -5.16
N ILE A 179 -5.78 -4.31 -5.00
CA ILE A 179 -6.66 -4.73 -6.08
C ILE A 179 -7.89 -3.82 -6.13
N GLY A 180 -7.80 -2.77 -6.93
CA GLY A 180 -8.80 -1.71 -7.03
C GLY A 180 -8.66 -0.64 -5.95
N ASN A 181 -9.05 0.59 -6.27
CA ASN A 181 -9.05 1.72 -5.35
C ASN A 181 -10.47 2.03 -4.86
N GLU A 182 -10.66 2.13 -3.54
CA GLU A 182 -11.93 2.47 -2.86
C GLU A 182 -13.16 1.78 -3.47
N THR A 183 -13.11 0.48 -3.59
CA THR A 183 -14.03 -0.37 -4.37
C THR A 183 -15.43 -0.54 -3.75
N VAL A 184 -15.92 0.49 -3.07
CA VAL A 184 -17.20 0.48 -2.33
C VAL A 184 -18.42 0.47 -3.25
N SER A 185 -18.32 1.08 -4.43
CA SER A 185 -19.41 1.21 -5.41
C SER A 185 -19.23 0.32 -6.63
N GLY A 186 -18.03 -0.23 -6.85
CA GLY A 186 -17.73 -1.02 -8.04
C GLY A 186 -16.25 -1.36 -8.19
N LEU A 187 -15.94 -2.06 -9.29
CA LEU A 187 -14.59 -2.33 -9.76
C LEU A 187 -14.61 -2.53 -11.27
N ALA A 188 -13.82 -1.78 -12.02
CA ALA A 188 -13.73 -1.88 -13.48
C ALA A 188 -15.10 -1.92 -14.19
N GLY A 189 -16.02 -1.05 -13.75
CA GLY A 189 -17.37 -0.93 -14.29
C GLY A 189 -18.40 -1.93 -13.75
N GLU A 190 -18.00 -2.94 -12.98
CA GLU A 190 -18.93 -3.87 -12.33
C GLU A 190 -19.40 -3.31 -10.99
N THR A 191 -20.71 -3.47 -10.71
CA THR A 191 -21.35 -2.93 -9.49
C THR A 191 -22.01 -4.01 -8.63
N GLN A 192 -22.10 -5.25 -9.12
CA GLN A 192 -22.64 -6.38 -8.37
C GLN A 192 -21.52 -7.06 -7.59
N TRP A 193 -21.70 -7.28 -6.30
CA TRP A 193 -20.64 -7.80 -5.42
C TRP A 193 -20.14 -9.19 -5.79
N GLU A 194 -20.98 -10.02 -6.39
CA GLU A 194 -20.53 -11.30 -6.96
C GLU A 194 -19.48 -11.08 -8.06
N LEU A 195 -19.71 -10.10 -8.96
CA LEU A 195 -18.81 -9.79 -10.07
C LEU A 195 -17.57 -9.04 -9.57
N ILE A 196 -17.74 -8.07 -8.66
CA ILE A 196 -16.62 -7.37 -8.01
C ILE A 196 -15.68 -8.37 -7.32
N SER A 197 -16.22 -9.29 -6.52
CA SER A 197 -15.44 -10.30 -5.81
C SER A 197 -14.73 -11.27 -6.76
N SER A 198 -15.32 -11.58 -7.91
CA SER A 198 -14.68 -12.39 -8.95
C SER A 198 -13.46 -11.65 -9.55
N LEU A 199 -13.61 -10.36 -9.87
CA LEU A 199 -12.51 -9.54 -10.35
C LEU A 199 -11.40 -9.39 -9.29
N MET A 200 -11.77 -9.19 -8.02
CA MET A 200 -10.81 -9.16 -6.91
C MET A 200 -10.04 -10.46 -6.78
N SER A 201 -10.74 -11.60 -6.92
CA SER A 201 -10.11 -12.93 -6.88
C SER A 201 -9.16 -13.15 -8.07
N ALA A 202 -9.50 -12.64 -9.26
CA ALA A 202 -8.62 -12.70 -10.42
C ALA A 202 -7.33 -11.89 -10.22
N GLY A 203 -7.44 -10.67 -9.68
CA GLY A 203 -6.28 -9.84 -9.34
C GLY A 203 -5.42 -10.47 -8.25
N SER A 204 -6.03 -10.94 -7.17
CA SER A 204 -5.33 -11.65 -6.09
C SER A 204 -4.56 -12.86 -6.64
N LYS A 205 -5.20 -13.69 -7.44
CA LYS A 205 -4.57 -14.85 -8.10
C LYS A 205 -3.35 -14.44 -8.91
N ALA A 206 -3.44 -13.36 -9.69
CA ALA A 206 -2.32 -12.86 -10.48
C ALA A 206 -1.14 -12.47 -9.59
N VAL A 207 -1.38 -11.77 -8.47
CA VAL A 207 -0.34 -11.40 -7.51
C VAL A 207 0.31 -12.64 -6.88
N ARG A 208 -0.50 -13.61 -6.40
CA ARG A 208 0.01 -14.85 -5.80
C ARG A 208 0.88 -15.65 -6.74
N GLU A 209 0.44 -15.81 -7.99
CA GLU A 209 1.20 -16.54 -9.00
C GLU A 209 2.50 -15.83 -9.35
N THR A 210 2.48 -14.51 -9.57
CA THR A 210 3.69 -13.73 -9.86
C THR A 210 4.66 -13.77 -8.69
N ALA A 211 4.21 -13.60 -7.45
CA ALA A 211 5.07 -13.69 -6.27
C ALA A 211 5.73 -15.07 -6.15
N ASN A 212 4.97 -16.15 -6.37
CA ASN A 212 5.51 -17.52 -6.34
C ASN A 212 6.52 -17.79 -7.46
N GLU A 213 6.25 -17.32 -8.69
CA GLU A 213 7.14 -17.46 -9.84
C GLU A 213 8.48 -16.73 -9.63
N ASN A 214 8.47 -15.62 -8.87
CA ASN A 214 9.65 -14.81 -8.56
C ASN A 214 10.28 -15.13 -7.19
N ASN A 215 9.74 -16.10 -6.42
CA ASN A 215 10.20 -16.47 -5.08
C ASN A 215 10.26 -15.26 -4.12
N CYS A 216 9.26 -14.39 -4.15
CA CYS A 216 9.13 -13.25 -3.26
C CYS A 216 7.78 -13.29 -2.51
N GLU A 217 7.67 -12.49 -1.46
CA GLU A 217 6.44 -12.33 -0.69
C GLU A 217 5.81 -10.98 -1.04
N ILE A 218 4.56 -10.99 -1.50
CA ILE A 218 3.78 -9.80 -1.82
C ILE A 218 2.42 -9.93 -1.17
N LEU A 219 2.08 -8.99 -0.31
CA LEU A 219 0.77 -8.92 0.33
C LEU A 219 -0.30 -8.44 -0.66
N VAL A 220 -1.50 -9.00 -0.53
CA VAL A 220 -2.68 -8.58 -1.31
C VAL A 220 -3.59 -7.77 -0.43
N ALA A 221 -3.88 -6.53 -0.84
CA ALA A 221 -4.77 -5.62 -0.14
C ALA A 221 -6.07 -5.38 -0.91
N MET A 222 -7.21 -5.35 -0.18
CA MET A 222 -8.51 -4.89 -0.68
C MET A 222 -8.84 -3.57 -0.01
N HIS A 223 -9.18 -2.55 -0.80
CA HIS A 223 -9.26 -1.16 -0.34
C HIS A 223 -10.68 -0.61 -0.32
N PHE A 224 -11.06 -0.07 0.83
CA PHE A 224 -12.40 0.46 1.09
C PHE A 224 -12.34 1.81 1.81
N THR A 225 -13.41 2.56 1.68
CA THR A 225 -13.69 3.75 2.47
C THR A 225 -15.04 3.58 3.16
N GLU A 226 -15.55 4.62 3.87
CA GLU A 226 -16.83 4.54 4.59
C GLU A 226 -16.81 3.51 5.74
N TYR A 227 -16.01 3.74 6.76
CA TYR A 227 -15.75 2.77 7.85
C TYR A 227 -16.99 2.20 8.53
N LYS A 228 -18.12 2.90 8.46
CA LYS A 228 -19.41 2.42 9.00
C LYS A 228 -19.92 1.16 8.28
N HIS A 229 -19.37 0.87 7.10
CA HIS A 229 -19.74 -0.28 6.27
C HIS A 229 -18.64 -1.35 6.19
N PHE A 230 -17.52 -1.22 6.90
CA PHE A 230 -16.40 -2.17 6.84
C PHE A 230 -16.82 -3.61 7.15
N ASP A 231 -17.65 -3.82 8.18
CA ASP A 231 -18.19 -5.15 8.50
C ASP A 231 -18.95 -5.77 7.33
N TRP A 232 -19.69 -4.94 6.60
CA TRP A 232 -20.42 -5.40 5.43
C TRP A 232 -19.50 -5.75 4.27
N TYR A 233 -18.49 -4.90 3.94
CA TYR A 233 -17.51 -5.20 2.88
C TYR A 233 -16.74 -6.48 3.18
N ALA A 234 -16.22 -6.61 4.38
CA ALA A 234 -15.51 -7.82 4.80
C ALA A 234 -16.39 -9.08 4.72
N SER A 235 -17.68 -8.96 5.08
CA SER A 235 -18.64 -10.07 4.95
C SER A 235 -18.87 -10.49 3.49
N GLN A 236 -18.82 -9.56 2.53
CA GLN A 236 -18.91 -9.88 1.11
C GLN A 236 -17.65 -10.62 0.63
N LEU A 237 -16.46 -10.15 1.03
CA LEU A 237 -15.21 -10.83 0.70
C LEU A 237 -15.17 -12.27 1.25
N GLU A 238 -15.66 -12.48 2.48
CA GLU A 238 -15.80 -13.80 3.07
C GLU A 238 -16.84 -14.66 2.34
N LEU A 239 -18.03 -14.11 2.04
CA LEU A 239 -19.12 -14.81 1.34
C LEU A 239 -18.66 -15.37 -0.02
N PHE A 240 -17.86 -14.61 -0.76
CA PHE A 240 -17.36 -14.97 -2.08
C PHE A 240 -15.95 -15.60 -2.04
N ASN A 241 -15.40 -15.87 -0.86
CA ASN A 241 -14.10 -16.50 -0.63
C ASN A 241 -12.95 -15.76 -1.35
N VAL A 242 -12.93 -14.44 -1.32
CA VAL A 242 -11.83 -13.65 -1.87
C VAL A 242 -10.58 -13.87 -1.04
N ASP A 243 -9.47 -14.27 -1.69
CA ASP A 243 -8.18 -14.41 -1.04
C ASP A 243 -7.48 -13.06 -0.93
N TYR A 244 -7.22 -12.61 0.29
CA TYR A 244 -6.47 -11.38 0.57
C TYR A 244 -5.84 -11.42 1.96
N ASP A 245 -4.79 -10.61 2.18
CA ASP A 245 -4.09 -10.51 3.46
C ASP A 245 -4.54 -9.29 4.26
N VAL A 246 -4.79 -8.17 3.58
CA VAL A 246 -4.90 -6.84 4.18
C VAL A 246 -6.22 -6.19 3.81
N PHE A 247 -6.99 -5.78 4.83
CA PHE A 247 -8.12 -4.88 4.67
C PHE A 247 -7.59 -3.44 4.77
N ALA A 248 -7.47 -2.78 3.62
CA ALA A 248 -6.96 -1.43 3.50
C ALA A 248 -8.10 -0.41 3.56
N ALA A 249 -7.86 0.74 4.19
CA ALA A 249 -8.90 1.72 4.48
C ALA A 249 -8.45 3.16 4.23
N SER A 250 -9.30 3.98 3.62
CA SER A 250 -9.16 5.45 3.60
C SER A 250 -9.82 6.08 4.82
N TYR A 251 -9.14 7.07 5.41
CA TYR A 251 -9.71 7.87 6.48
C TYR A 251 -9.38 9.36 6.31
N TYR A 252 -10.39 10.12 5.96
CA TYR A 252 -10.33 11.57 5.88
C TYR A 252 -11.24 12.17 6.95
N PRO A 253 -10.71 12.79 8.03
CA PRO A 253 -11.50 13.21 9.20
C PRO A 253 -12.69 14.11 8.86
N TYR A 254 -12.54 14.97 7.86
CA TYR A 254 -13.56 15.92 7.43
C TYR A 254 -14.73 15.28 6.65
N TRP A 255 -14.57 14.06 6.13
CA TRP A 255 -15.64 13.31 5.42
C TRP A 255 -16.18 12.15 6.23
N HIS A 256 -15.30 11.41 6.90
CA HIS A 256 -15.66 10.09 7.45
C HIS A 256 -16.12 10.15 8.91
N GLY A 257 -15.89 11.27 9.64
CA GLY A 257 -16.32 11.43 11.03
C GLY A 257 -15.23 11.01 12.04
N SER A 258 -15.64 10.47 13.21
CA SER A 258 -14.72 10.35 14.33
C SER A 258 -13.62 9.28 14.14
N LEU A 259 -12.40 9.63 14.57
CA LEU A 259 -11.25 8.71 14.59
C LEU A 259 -11.50 7.47 15.47
N ASN A 260 -12.17 7.64 16.62
CA ASN A 260 -12.54 6.52 17.49
C ASN A 260 -13.53 5.53 16.82
N GLY A 261 -14.46 6.04 16.01
CA GLY A 261 -15.37 5.19 15.24
C GLY A 261 -14.63 4.40 14.15
N PHE A 262 -13.66 5.03 13.51
CA PHE A 262 -12.77 4.39 12.53
C PHE A 262 -11.91 3.30 13.18
N GLU A 263 -11.23 3.61 14.29
CA GLU A 263 -10.45 2.65 15.08
C GLU A 263 -11.29 1.43 15.49
N THR A 264 -12.50 1.67 16.03
CA THR A 264 -13.41 0.59 16.42
C THR A 264 -13.79 -0.31 15.24
N SER A 265 -13.97 0.28 14.05
CA SER A 265 -14.31 -0.49 12.85
C SER A 265 -13.13 -1.32 12.34
N LEU A 266 -11.90 -0.80 12.41
CA LEU A 266 -10.69 -1.58 12.09
C LEU A 266 -10.48 -2.71 13.10
N GLN A 267 -10.66 -2.44 14.41
CA GLN A 267 -10.57 -3.49 15.43
C GLN A 267 -11.59 -4.61 15.19
N ASN A 268 -12.81 -4.29 14.74
CA ASN A 268 -13.80 -5.29 14.39
C ASN A 268 -13.35 -6.14 13.17
N ILE A 269 -12.65 -5.58 12.20
CA ILE A 269 -12.07 -6.37 11.07
C ILE A 269 -11.02 -7.35 11.60
N ILE A 270 -10.15 -6.91 12.49
CA ILE A 270 -9.14 -7.76 13.13
C ILE A 270 -9.80 -8.91 13.89
N ASP A 271 -10.72 -8.57 14.81
CA ASP A 271 -11.29 -9.53 15.75
C ASP A 271 -12.22 -10.56 15.11
N LYS A 272 -12.99 -10.13 14.10
CA LYS A 272 -14.04 -10.96 13.51
C LYS A 272 -13.58 -11.72 12.26
N TYR A 273 -12.75 -11.08 11.43
CA TYR A 273 -12.34 -11.65 10.13
C TYR A 273 -10.88 -12.13 10.13
N GLU A 274 -10.16 -11.94 11.26
CA GLU A 274 -8.75 -12.34 11.42
C GLU A 274 -7.85 -11.80 10.29
N LYS A 275 -8.13 -10.56 9.83
CA LYS A 275 -7.38 -9.89 8.76
C LYS A 275 -6.48 -8.81 9.33
N LYS A 276 -5.31 -8.64 8.71
CA LYS A 276 -4.50 -7.45 8.94
C LYS A 276 -5.23 -6.23 8.40
N VAL A 277 -4.99 -5.07 9.01
CA VAL A 277 -5.54 -3.79 8.55
C VAL A 277 -4.43 -2.82 8.16
N LEU A 278 -4.77 -1.87 7.31
CA LEU A 278 -3.85 -0.82 6.85
C LEU A 278 -4.64 0.48 6.67
N ILE A 279 -4.11 1.60 7.12
CA ILE A 279 -4.63 2.92 6.76
C ILE A 279 -3.96 3.32 5.43
N ALA A 280 -4.60 2.97 4.30
CA ALA A 280 -4.02 3.15 2.98
C ALA A 280 -4.01 4.61 2.50
N GLU A 281 -4.94 5.41 3.02
CA GLU A 281 -5.02 6.83 2.69
C GLU A 281 -5.51 7.66 3.88
N PHE A 282 -4.85 8.78 4.12
CA PHE A 282 -5.34 9.86 4.95
C PHE A 282 -4.64 11.17 4.61
N ALA A 283 -5.30 12.28 4.84
CA ALA A 283 -4.71 13.62 4.76
C ALA A 283 -5.51 14.60 5.61
N TYR A 284 -4.95 15.80 5.82
CA TYR A 284 -5.63 16.89 6.50
C TYR A 284 -5.13 18.25 6.00
N PRO A 285 -6.03 19.24 5.80
CA PRO A 285 -5.62 20.54 5.27
C PRO A 285 -4.90 21.40 6.33
N TYR A 286 -3.84 22.08 5.89
CA TYR A 286 -3.15 23.08 6.72
C TYR A 286 -3.66 24.53 6.48
N ASN A 287 -4.41 24.76 5.41
CA ASN A 287 -5.09 26.00 5.12
C ASN A 287 -6.25 25.78 4.12
N PHE A 288 -7.00 26.85 3.77
CA PHE A 288 -8.03 26.85 2.73
C PHE A 288 -7.66 27.73 1.53
N THR A 289 -6.43 28.19 1.46
CA THR A 289 -5.99 29.06 0.36
C THR A 289 -5.72 28.22 -0.88
N ASN A 290 -6.24 28.63 -2.02
CA ASN A 290 -5.88 28.09 -3.31
C ASN A 290 -4.73 28.91 -3.90
N GLN A 291 -3.64 28.29 -4.27
CA GLN A 291 -2.38 28.94 -4.66
C GLN A 291 -2.06 28.79 -6.15
N ASP A 292 -2.88 28.04 -6.89
CA ASP A 292 -2.73 27.83 -8.33
C ASP A 292 -4.08 27.95 -9.07
N LYS A 293 -4.17 27.42 -10.30
CA LYS A 293 -5.38 27.51 -11.14
C LYS A 293 -6.42 26.43 -10.82
N LYS A 294 -5.99 25.31 -10.21
CA LYS A 294 -6.86 24.19 -9.88
C LYS A 294 -7.55 24.44 -8.55
N SER A 295 -8.86 24.30 -8.52
CA SER A 295 -9.60 24.42 -7.27
C SER A 295 -9.23 23.27 -6.33
N ASN A 296 -8.94 23.59 -5.07
CA ASN A 296 -8.71 22.60 -4.04
C ASN A 296 -9.96 21.73 -3.81
N ASN A 297 -9.77 20.42 -3.67
CA ASN A 297 -10.83 19.49 -3.31
C ASN A 297 -11.42 19.81 -1.92
N ILE A 298 -10.56 20.31 -1.02
CA ILE A 298 -10.96 20.72 0.32
C ILE A 298 -10.85 22.24 0.45
N SER A 299 -11.99 22.88 0.60
CA SER A 299 -12.14 24.29 0.86
C SER A 299 -13.02 24.51 2.09
N PHE A 300 -13.14 25.77 2.56
CA PHE A 300 -14.06 26.06 3.64
C PHE A 300 -15.50 25.78 3.21
N ASP A 301 -16.09 24.77 3.81
CA ASP A 301 -17.50 24.41 3.65
C ASP A 301 -18.08 24.09 5.04
N SER A 302 -19.17 24.74 5.37
CA SER A 302 -19.87 24.55 6.65
C SER A 302 -20.53 23.18 6.81
N SER A 303 -20.62 22.39 5.75
CA SER A 303 -21.13 21.03 5.79
C SER A 303 -20.04 19.99 6.16
N LEU A 304 -18.76 20.37 6.08
CA LEU A 304 -17.64 19.53 6.45
C LEU A 304 -17.30 19.71 7.94
N ASP A 305 -16.90 18.62 8.58
CA ASP A 305 -16.45 18.63 9.97
C ASP A 305 -14.92 18.63 10.02
N PHE A 306 -14.35 19.70 10.59
CA PHE A 306 -12.89 19.82 10.77
C PHE A 306 -12.56 19.63 12.27
N PRO A 307 -12.34 18.39 12.73
CA PRO A 307 -12.11 18.09 14.15
C PRO A 307 -10.84 18.73 14.72
N TYR A 308 -9.88 19.04 13.84
CA TYR A 308 -8.66 19.78 14.19
C TYR A 308 -8.71 21.17 13.56
N LYS A 309 -7.99 22.12 14.15
CA LYS A 309 -7.89 23.46 13.55
C LYS A 309 -7.19 23.35 12.20
N VAL A 310 -7.78 23.91 11.15
CA VAL A 310 -7.13 24.00 9.82
C VAL A 310 -5.97 25.00 9.90
N SER A 311 -4.78 24.47 10.14
CA SER A 311 -3.51 25.18 10.32
C SER A 311 -2.35 24.18 10.26
N LYS A 312 -1.12 24.65 10.05
CA LYS A 312 0.10 23.80 10.06
C LYS A 312 0.21 22.96 11.36
N SER A 313 -0.17 23.52 12.52
CA SER A 313 -0.15 22.78 13.80
C SER A 313 -1.31 21.80 13.93
N GLY A 314 -2.49 22.13 13.45
CA GLY A 314 -3.64 21.20 13.51
C GLY A 314 -3.51 20.05 12.52
N GLN A 315 -2.86 20.27 11.37
CA GLN A 315 -2.47 19.18 10.46
C GLN A 315 -1.52 18.21 11.17
N ALA A 316 -0.50 18.72 11.85
CA ALA A 316 0.45 17.91 12.62
C ALA A 316 -0.22 17.13 13.76
N GLU A 317 -1.18 17.75 14.48
CA GLU A 317 -1.95 17.11 15.53
C GLU A 317 -2.83 15.97 14.96
N CYS A 318 -3.52 16.21 13.85
CA CYS A 318 -4.31 15.20 13.17
C CYS A 318 -3.48 13.98 12.77
N ILE A 319 -2.35 14.18 12.11
CA ILE A 319 -1.45 13.12 11.68
C ILE A 319 -0.93 12.33 12.87
N LEU A 320 -0.50 13.01 13.93
CA LEU A 320 -0.01 12.37 15.14
C LEU A 320 -1.08 11.47 15.80
N ASP A 321 -2.33 11.90 15.82
CA ASP A 321 -3.40 11.11 16.42
C ASP A 321 -3.76 9.89 15.54
N ILE A 322 -3.69 10.01 14.21
CA ILE A 322 -3.85 8.86 13.30
C ILE A 322 -2.68 7.88 13.47
N CYS A 323 -1.44 8.36 13.61
CA CYS A 323 -0.28 7.51 13.90
C CYS A 323 -0.46 6.74 15.22
N LYS A 324 -0.93 7.41 16.29
CA LYS A 324 -1.25 6.75 17.58
C LYS A 324 -2.34 5.69 17.44
N THR A 325 -3.38 5.98 16.67
CA THR A 325 -4.46 5.02 16.41
C THR A 325 -3.93 3.79 15.69
N ALA A 326 -3.13 3.96 14.64
CA ALA A 326 -2.55 2.84 13.91
C ALA A 326 -1.65 1.97 14.81
N THR A 327 -0.82 2.60 15.66
CA THR A 327 0.04 1.85 16.62
C THR A 327 -0.74 1.20 17.74
N ALA A 328 -1.86 1.79 18.19
CA ALA A 328 -2.72 1.22 19.24
C ALA A 328 -3.44 -0.06 18.82
N LEU A 329 -3.69 -0.26 17.51
CA LEU A 329 -4.25 -1.50 16.95
C LEU A 329 -3.25 -2.67 17.00
N GLY A 330 -1.98 -2.43 17.37
CA GLY A 330 -0.95 -3.45 17.58
C GLY A 330 -0.46 -4.10 16.28
N ASP A 331 0.04 -5.32 16.38
CA ASP A 331 0.70 -6.07 15.31
C ASP A 331 -0.24 -6.45 14.14
N ASP A 332 -1.54 -6.24 14.30
CA ASP A 332 -2.54 -6.49 13.26
C ASP A 332 -2.80 -5.27 12.37
N CYS A 333 -2.30 -4.09 12.75
CA CYS A 333 -2.22 -2.93 11.88
C CYS A 333 -0.84 -2.87 11.23
N LEU A 334 -0.78 -3.04 9.93
CA LEU A 334 0.49 -3.07 9.20
C LEU A 334 1.10 -1.69 8.98
N GLY A 335 0.32 -0.61 9.11
CA GLY A 335 0.85 0.73 8.92
C GLY A 335 -0.15 1.75 8.40
N LEU A 336 0.40 2.83 7.88
CA LEU A 336 -0.38 3.97 7.38
C LEU A 336 0.33 4.67 6.21
N PHE A 337 -0.46 5.27 5.30
CA PHE A 337 0.05 6.00 4.13
C PHE A 337 -0.62 7.37 4.02
N TYR A 338 0.19 8.44 4.05
CA TYR A 338 -0.30 9.78 3.78
C TYR A 338 -0.52 9.97 2.28
N TRP A 339 -1.69 10.46 1.89
CA TRP A 339 -2.01 10.62 0.49
C TRP A 339 -1.44 11.93 -0.07
N GLU A 340 -0.58 11.82 -1.10
CA GLU A 340 0.00 12.90 -1.90
C GLU A 340 0.63 14.05 -1.09
N PRO A 341 1.65 13.78 -0.26
CA PRO A 341 2.30 14.81 0.56
C PRO A 341 3.02 15.88 -0.23
N ALA A 342 3.38 15.59 -1.49
CA ALA A 342 4.22 16.42 -2.34
C ALA A 342 3.48 16.99 -3.56
N TRP A 343 2.18 16.78 -3.69
CA TRP A 343 1.41 17.33 -4.79
C TRP A 343 1.05 18.78 -4.53
N ILE A 344 2.00 19.67 -4.76
CA ILE A 344 1.94 21.11 -4.51
C ILE A 344 1.81 21.91 -5.82
N SER A 345 1.50 23.19 -5.73
CA SER A 345 1.57 24.13 -6.85
C SER A 345 2.99 24.21 -7.40
N CYS A 346 3.12 24.32 -8.73
CA CYS A 346 4.41 24.35 -9.42
C CYS A 346 4.70 25.72 -10.04
N PRO A 347 5.98 26.07 -10.23
CA PRO A 347 6.38 27.37 -10.83
C PRO A 347 5.99 27.49 -12.31
N ASN A 348 5.83 26.38 -13.04
CA ASN A 348 5.46 26.41 -14.45
C ASN A 348 4.03 26.96 -14.63
N SER A 349 3.89 28.06 -15.38
CA SER A 349 2.60 28.70 -15.63
C SER A 349 1.63 27.85 -16.47
N ASP A 350 2.14 26.84 -17.19
CA ASP A 350 1.33 25.94 -18.01
C ASP A 350 0.83 24.74 -17.21
N TYR A 351 1.37 24.50 -16.03
CA TYR A 351 0.85 23.50 -15.09
C TYR A 351 -0.60 23.84 -14.70
N GLU A 352 -1.46 22.84 -14.75
CA GLU A 352 -2.88 23.02 -14.40
C GLU A 352 -3.10 23.30 -12.93
N GLY A 353 -2.21 22.82 -12.08
CA GLY A 353 -2.27 22.96 -10.63
C GLY A 353 -2.61 21.66 -9.91
N SER A 354 -2.54 21.71 -8.59
CA SER A 354 -2.85 20.60 -7.70
C SER A 354 -4.18 20.84 -6.98
N PRO A 355 -5.16 19.95 -7.09
CA PRO A 355 -6.39 20.06 -6.29
C PRO A 355 -6.16 19.67 -4.82
N TRP A 356 -4.92 19.33 -4.44
CA TRP A 356 -4.54 18.80 -3.14
C TRP A 356 -3.48 19.61 -2.40
N GLU A 357 -2.98 20.69 -3.00
CA GLU A 357 -1.86 21.48 -2.48
C GLU A 357 -2.00 21.92 -1.02
N ASN A 358 -3.22 22.22 -0.60
CA ASN A 358 -3.51 22.68 0.76
C ASN A 358 -3.52 21.54 1.81
N GLN A 359 -3.32 20.30 1.38
CA GLN A 359 -3.18 19.13 2.23
C GLN A 359 -1.77 18.50 2.15
N ALA A 360 -0.90 19.05 1.30
CA ALA A 360 0.48 18.59 1.19
C ALA A 360 1.25 18.74 2.52
N LEU A 361 2.38 18.05 2.63
CA LEU A 361 3.32 18.15 3.76
C LEU A 361 4.49 19.08 3.47
N PHE A 362 4.43 19.74 2.33
CA PHE A 362 5.35 20.79 1.89
C PHE A 362 4.55 22.04 1.51
N ASP A 363 5.14 23.21 1.70
CA ASP A 363 4.57 24.43 1.17
C ASP A 363 4.92 24.61 -0.32
N ILE A 364 4.44 25.71 -0.92
CA ILE A 364 4.65 25.97 -2.36
C ILE A 364 6.12 26.19 -2.77
N GLU A 365 6.97 26.49 -1.81
CA GLU A 365 8.41 26.59 -2.01
C GLU A 365 9.13 25.24 -1.80
N GLY A 366 8.37 24.15 -1.63
CA GLY A 366 8.92 22.81 -1.40
C GLY A 366 9.58 22.64 0.00
N THR A 367 9.23 23.51 0.95
CA THR A 367 9.75 23.44 2.32
C THR A 367 8.87 22.56 3.20
N PRO A 368 9.43 21.64 4.01
CA PRO A 368 8.66 20.74 4.86
C PRO A 368 7.79 21.51 5.87
N LEU A 369 6.56 21.06 6.03
CA LEU A 369 5.67 21.53 7.08
C LEU A 369 5.92 20.76 8.39
N PRO A 370 5.61 21.34 9.57
CA PRO A 370 5.80 20.66 10.85
C PRO A 370 5.11 19.29 10.95
N ALA A 371 4.08 19.08 10.17
CA ALA A 371 3.31 17.85 10.09
C ALA A 371 4.14 16.63 9.62
N LEU A 372 5.19 16.85 8.81
CA LEU A 372 6.07 15.78 8.36
C LEU A 372 6.79 15.08 9.52
N HIS A 373 7.13 15.80 10.60
CA HIS A 373 7.77 15.22 11.79
C HIS A 373 6.86 14.31 12.62
N SER A 374 5.54 14.35 12.39
CA SER A 374 4.61 13.51 13.15
C SER A 374 4.85 12.01 12.92
N PHE A 375 5.45 11.64 11.78
CA PHE A 375 5.76 10.24 11.45
C PHE A 375 6.91 9.66 12.27
N LEU A 376 7.80 10.49 12.83
CA LEU A 376 8.86 10.05 13.73
C LEU A 376 8.32 9.46 15.06
N PHE A 377 7.04 9.70 15.36
CA PHE A 377 6.38 9.08 16.51
C PHE A 377 6.33 7.54 16.37
N THR A 378 6.10 7.03 15.18
CA THR A 378 5.94 5.60 14.90
C THR A 378 7.26 4.82 14.95
N GLU A 379 8.42 5.49 14.76
CA GLU A 379 9.74 4.84 14.88
C GLU A 379 10.11 4.47 16.32
N ASN A 380 9.44 5.08 17.30
CA ASN A 380 9.76 4.93 18.73
C ASN A 380 8.79 4.00 19.47
N HIS A 381 7.85 3.37 18.78
CA HIS A 381 6.81 2.50 19.33
C HIS A 381 6.71 1.19 18.58
#